data_4fdbaebc13a07ec414a4ee9279d86552
#
_entry.id   4fdbaebc13a07ec414a4ee9279d86552
#
_cell.length_a   1.000
_cell.length_b   1.000
_cell.length_c   1.000
_cell.angle_alpha   90.00
_cell.angle_beta   90.00
_cell.angle_gamma   90.00
#
_symmetry.space_group_name_H-M   'P 1'
#
loop_
_entity.id
_entity.type
_entity.pdbx_description
1 polymer ?
#
loop_
_entity_poly.entity_id
_entity_poly.type
_entity_poly.pdbx_seq_one_letter_code
_entity_poly.pdbx_strand_id
1 'polypeptide(L)'
;ANSKLYLDFTAETGSKVYTLPRVAIADGVIATESLSSAANATPAYGNDNFVKDTFDKYIAKLIYQVNSSNLRSSETKKDEMKAVEDIIKATKDEERREFEGIEMISTASPEGKYELNEKLANSREGSSTKYLQQMFKKAKIDGSITPEQVAENWEGFKELVEKSNMQDKALILAVLARISDPEQREKEIRNLSSAYKELADDILPQLRYSQVTATVKNIGHTDDEILALVNNDSKSLTLEELLYAATLVNDNKKKEEILNIAAKNYPDDLRAKNNIADLKYKEGKIDEATKIWNELVRKNPNMPEANMNLGLSAINDGNLVKAAQYI
;
A
#
# COMPACT_ATOMS: atom_id res chain seq x y z
N ALA A 1 -36.73 9.86 28.43
CA ALA A 1 -36.91 11.23 28.93
C ALA A 1 -38.10 11.83 28.21
N ASN A 2 -39.01 12.46 28.98
CA ASN A 2 -40.15 13.15 28.42
C ASN A 2 -39.76 14.57 28.06
N SER A 3 -40.08 15.01 26.85
CA SER A 3 -39.94 16.40 26.40
C SER A 3 -41.33 17.02 26.20
N LYS A 4 -41.41 18.33 26.29
CA LYS A 4 -42.63 19.06 25.98
C LYS A 4 -42.35 20.11 24.92
N LEU A 5 -43.22 20.19 23.91
CA LEU A 5 -43.17 21.23 22.90
C LEU A 5 -44.08 22.38 23.36
N TYR A 6 -43.56 23.58 23.40
CA TYR A 6 -44.26 24.79 23.77
C TYR A 6 -44.26 25.78 22.61
N LEU A 7 -45.36 26.57 22.53
CA LEU A 7 -45.42 27.77 21.70
C LEU A 7 -45.28 28.99 22.59
N ASP A 8 -44.35 29.85 22.24
CA ASP A 8 -44.22 31.19 22.82
C ASP A 8 -44.68 32.21 21.78
N PHE A 9 -45.57 33.10 22.20
CA PHE A 9 -46.10 34.15 21.33
C PHE A 9 -45.65 35.51 21.84
N THR A 10 -45.26 36.37 20.94
CA THR A 10 -45.04 37.78 21.17
C THR A 10 -45.94 38.58 20.22
N ALA A 11 -46.66 39.56 20.72
CA ALA A 11 -47.45 40.50 19.91
C ALA A 11 -46.83 41.89 20.00
N GLU A 12 -46.58 42.50 18.85
CA GLU A 12 -46.03 43.85 18.79
C GLU A 12 -47.11 44.84 18.33
N THR A 13 -47.27 45.93 19.08
CA THR A 13 -48.18 47.01 18.71
C THR A 13 -47.45 48.35 18.89
N GLY A 14 -47.02 48.93 17.79
CA GLY A 14 -46.18 50.14 17.82
C GLY A 14 -44.82 49.83 18.45
N SER A 15 -44.46 50.53 19.51
CA SER A 15 -43.21 50.30 20.24
C SER A 15 -43.34 49.34 21.44
N LYS A 16 -44.51 48.74 21.63
CA LYS A 16 -44.78 47.85 22.78
C LYS A 16 -44.80 46.38 22.33
N VAL A 17 -44.05 45.57 23.06
CA VAL A 17 -44.02 44.11 22.89
C VAL A 17 -44.74 43.44 24.05
N TYR A 18 -45.69 42.59 23.75
CA TYR A 18 -46.45 41.80 24.72
C TYR A 18 -46.07 40.32 24.55
N THR A 19 -45.63 39.70 25.65
CA THR A 19 -45.39 38.25 25.68
C THR A 19 -46.66 37.58 26.22
N LEU A 20 -47.24 36.68 25.41
CA LEU A 20 -48.40 35.89 25.83
C LEU A 20 -47.93 34.65 26.63
N PRO A 21 -48.86 34.10 27.45
CA PRO A 21 -48.51 32.87 28.19
C PRO A 21 -48.12 31.75 27.26
N ARG A 22 -47.04 31.04 27.63
CA ARG A 22 -46.58 29.86 26.93
C ARG A 22 -47.66 28.77 26.87
N VAL A 23 -47.94 28.23 25.71
CA VAL A 23 -48.92 27.16 25.50
C VAL A 23 -48.20 25.85 25.23
N ALA A 24 -48.45 24.82 26.04
CA ALA A 24 -47.98 23.47 25.76
C ALA A 24 -48.81 22.87 24.60
N ILE A 25 -48.13 22.42 23.53
CA ILE A 25 -48.80 21.90 22.33
C ILE A 25 -48.84 20.38 22.35
N ALA A 26 -47.75 19.78 22.75
CA ALA A 26 -47.63 18.32 22.73
C ALA A 26 -46.61 17.84 23.76
N ASP A 27 -46.85 16.65 24.26
CA ASP A 27 -45.85 15.87 24.96
C ASP A 27 -45.03 15.07 23.92
N GLY A 28 -43.74 15.25 23.94
CA GLY A 28 -42.80 14.50 23.10
C GLY A 28 -42.09 13.45 23.94
N VAL A 29 -41.82 12.33 23.35
CA VAL A 29 -40.96 11.31 23.94
C VAL A 29 -39.65 11.33 23.17
N ILE A 30 -38.52 11.50 23.87
CA ILE A 30 -37.22 11.21 23.29
C ILE A 30 -37.11 9.69 23.22
N ALA A 31 -37.55 9.13 22.11
CA ALA A 31 -37.57 7.70 21.84
C ALA A 31 -36.29 7.23 21.11
N THR A 32 -35.25 8.05 21.13
CA THR A 32 -33.97 7.71 20.44
C THR A 32 -33.44 6.36 20.91
N GLU A 33 -33.60 6.07 22.21
CA GLU A 33 -33.20 4.76 22.77
C GLU A 33 -34.09 3.62 22.27
N SER A 34 -35.42 3.82 22.16
CA SER A 34 -36.35 2.81 21.65
C SER A 34 -36.39 2.73 20.13
N LEU A 35 -35.91 3.78 19.43
CA LEU A 35 -35.81 3.83 17.97
C LEU A 35 -34.43 3.42 17.50
N SER A 36 -33.39 3.48 18.34
CA SER A 36 -32.07 2.90 18.04
C SER A 36 -32.16 1.39 18.21
N SER A 37 -32.42 0.70 17.12
CA SER A 37 -32.35 -0.77 17.08
C SER A 37 -31.17 -1.20 16.21
N ALA A 38 -30.47 -2.21 16.66
CA ALA A 38 -29.43 -2.86 15.85
C ALA A 38 -30.01 -3.83 14.81
N ALA A 39 -31.33 -3.83 14.62
CA ALA A 39 -32.03 -4.76 13.72
C ALA A 39 -31.52 -4.73 12.26
N ASN A 40 -30.98 -3.59 11.83
CA ASN A 40 -30.41 -3.42 10.49
C ASN A 40 -28.88 -3.31 10.49
N ALA A 41 -28.24 -3.43 11.65
CA ALA A 41 -26.78 -3.40 11.72
C ALA A 41 -26.23 -4.79 11.41
N THR A 42 -25.21 -4.80 10.56
CA THR A 42 -24.48 -6.03 10.22
C THR A 42 -23.17 -6.06 11.00
N PRO A 43 -22.75 -7.24 11.47
CA PRO A 43 -21.43 -7.39 12.08
C PRO A 43 -20.29 -6.95 11.15
N ALA A 44 -19.21 -6.46 11.73
CA ALA A 44 -17.99 -6.15 11.02
C ALA A 44 -17.33 -7.44 10.54
N TYR A 45 -17.12 -7.52 9.24
CA TYR A 45 -16.50 -8.65 8.56
C TYR A 45 -14.99 -8.43 8.43
N GLY A 46 -14.20 -9.47 8.66
CA GLY A 46 -12.76 -9.45 8.39
C GLY A 46 -12.51 -9.67 6.89
N ASN A 47 -12.30 -8.58 6.18
CA ASN A 47 -12.10 -8.63 4.73
C ASN A 47 -10.81 -9.34 4.35
N ASP A 48 -10.81 -9.99 3.20
CA ASP A 48 -9.59 -10.43 2.54
C ASP A 48 -8.86 -9.23 1.90
N ASN A 49 -7.57 -9.42 1.64
CA ASN A 49 -6.75 -8.53 0.85
C ASN A 49 -6.27 -9.24 -0.42
N PHE A 50 -7.10 -10.13 -0.95
CA PHE A 50 -6.75 -10.93 -2.11
C PHE A 50 -6.53 -10.05 -3.34
N VAL A 51 -5.36 -10.24 -3.94
CA VAL A 51 -4.99 -9.65 -5.23
C VAL A 51 -4.56 -10.81 -6.12
N LYS A 52 -5.29 -11.03 -7.21
CA LYS A 52 -5.07 -12.19 -8.08
C LYS A 52 -3.67 -12.18 -8.68
N ASP A 53 -3.30 -11.11 -9.36
CA ASP A 53 -2.00 -10.97 -10.01
C ASP A 53 -1.15 -9.99 -9.22
N THR A 54 0.08 -10.37 -8.86
CA THR A 54 1.03 -9.50 -8.16
C THR A 54 2.25 -9.24 -9.03
N PHE A 55 2.98 -8.18 -8.73
CA PHE A 55 4.15 -7.77 -9.50
C PHE A 55 5.36 -7.62 -8.60
N ASP A 56 6.42 -8.34 -8.95
CA ASP A 56 7.73 -8.22 -8.30
C ASP A 56 8.64 -7.34 -9.16
N LYS A 57 9.37 -6.43 -8.52
CA LYS A 57 10.34 -5.57 -9.18
C LYS A 57 11.76 -5.92 -8.73
N TYR A 58 12.61 -6.20 -9.70
CA TYR A 58 14.03 -6.53 -9.50
C TYR A 58 14.87 -5.38 -10.04
N ILE A 59 15.69 -4.78 -9.17
CA ILE A 59 16.39 -3.55 -9.48
C ILE A 59 17.90 -3.81 -9.49
N ALA A 60 18.57 -3.33 -10.53
CA ALA A 60 20.02 -3.29 -10.63
C ALA A 60 20.52 -1.94 -11.14
N LYS A 61 21.69 -1.49 -10.68
CA LYS A 61 22.33 -0.26 -11.15
C LYS A 61 23.64 -0.56 -11.86
N LEU A 62 23.75 -0.07 -13.09
CA LEU A 62 24.96 -0.12 -13.92
C LEU A 62 25.67 1.23 -13.80
N ILE A 63 26.77 1.29 -13.06
CA ILE A 63 27.49 2.53 -12.75
C ILE A 63 28.49 2.89 -13.84
N TYR A 64 28.53 4.15 -14.24
CA TYR A 64 29.45 4.68 -15.23
C TYR A 64 30.54 5.54 -14.60
N GLN A 65 31.67 5.60 -15.29
CA GLN A 65 32.74 6.54 -14.96
C GLN A 65 32.35 7.97 -15.36
N VAL A 66 33.04 8.95 -14.77
CA VAL A 66 32.89 10.35 -15.14
C VAL A 66 33.13 10.54 -16.66
N ASN A 67 32.30 11.34 -17.30
CA ASN A 67 32.37 11.63 -18.74
C ASN A 67 32.39 10.38 -19.64
N SER A 68 31.83 9.25 -19.20
CA SER A 68 31.82 8.00 -19.93
C SER A 68 30.44 7.39 -20.01
N SER A 69 30.13 6.81 -21.16
CA SER A 69 28.99 5.93 -21.39
C SER A 69 29.42 4.49 -21.69
N ASN A 70 30.70 4.17 -21.49
CA ASN A 70 31.20 2.82 -21.67
C ASN A 70 30.78 1.91 -20.52
N LEU A 71 29.96 0.91 -20.81
CA LEU A 71 29.46 -0.04 -19.83
C LEU A 71 30.56 -1.11 -19.58
N ARG A 72 31.11 -1.09 -18.37
CA ARG A 72 32.17 -2.02 -17.97
C ARG A 72 31.59 -3.41 -17.69
N SER A 73 32.37 -4.45 -18.04
CA SER A 73 31.97 -5.83 -17.76
C SER A 73 31.88 -6.17 -16.26
N SER A 74 32.56 -5.41 -15.40
CA SER A 74 32.39 -5.51 -13.94
C SER A 74 30.99 -5.15 -13.48
N GLU A 75 30.36 -4.14 -14.11
CA GLU A 75 29.00 -3.73 -13.76
C GLU A 75 27.94 -4.76 -14.16
N THR A 76 28.10 -5.36 -15.35
CA THR A 76 27.17 -6.38 -15.85
C THR A 76 27.29 -7.72 -15.13
N LYS A 77 28.36 -7.92 -14.36
CA LYS A 77 28.61 -9.16 -13.58
C LYS A 77 28.28 -9.00 -12.09
N LYS A 78 27.80 -7.84 -11.65
CA LYS A 78 27.35 -7.64 -10.27
C LYS A 78 26.20 -8.57 -9.92
N ASP A 79 26.09 -8.92 -8.66
CA ASP A 79 25.09 -9.88 -8.19
C ASP A 79 23.66 -9.38 -8.40
N GLU A 80 23.42 -8.07 -8.29
CA GLU A 80 22.10 -7.47 -8.58
C GLU A 80 21.72 -7.65 -10.06
N MET A 81 22.67 -7.47 -10.99
CA MET A 81 22.40 -7.64 -12.41
C MET A 81 22.22 -9.11 -12.78
N LYS A 82 22.99 -10.01 -12.15
CA LYS A 82 22.77 -11.45 -12.29
C LYS A 82 21.41 -11.87 -11.78
N ALA A 83 20.98 -11.36 -10.62
CA ALA A 83 19.64 -11.64 -10.07
C ALA A 83 18.53 -11.23 -11.06
N VAL A 84 18.65 -10.06 -11.70
CA VAL A 84 17.74 -9.62 -12.77
C VAL A 84 17.78 -10.60 -13.95
N GLU A 85 18.95 -11.01 -14.40
CA GLU A 85 19.09 -11.96 -15.51
C GLU A 85 18.51 -13.34 -15.18
N ASP A 86 18.76 -13.84 -13.97
CA ASP A 86 18.34 -15.18 -13.54
C ASP A 86 16.82 -15.23 -13.33
N ILE A 87 16.21 -14.17 -12.75
CA ILE A 87 14.77 -14.14 -12.58
C ILE A 87 14.04 -14.05 -13.93
N ILE A 88 14.54 -13.25 -14.87
CA ILE A 88 13.97 -13.17 -16.22
C ILE A 88 14.03 -14.53 -16.92
N LYS A 89 15.13 -15.28 -16.75
CA LYS A 89 15.24 -16.62 -17.31
C LYS A 89 14.27 -17.60 -16.67
N ALA A 90 14.08 -17.52 -15.34
CA ALA A 90 13.22 -18.41 -14.59
C ALA A 90 11.75 -18.31 -15.05
N THR A 91 11.28 -17.12 -15.48
CA THR A 91 9.90 -16.97 -15.98
C THR A 91 9.55 -17.83 -17.18
N LYS A 92 10.55 -18.34 -17.93
CA LYS A 92 10.29 -19.25 -19.06
C LYS A 92 9.79 -20.63 -18.65
N ASP A 93 10.25 -21.09 -17.50
CA ASP A 93 10.01 -22.45 -17.02
C ASP A 93 8.90 -22.49 -15.95
N GLU A 94 8.39 -21.33 -15.56
CA GLU A 94 7.37 -21.16 -14.53
C GLU A 94 6.03 -20.71 -15.15
N GLU A 95 5.03 -21.60 -15.21
CA GLU A 95 3.71 -21.33 -15.83
C GLU A 95 2.95 -20.15 -15.21
N ARG A 96 3.25 -19.81 -13.95
CA ARG A 96 2.56 -18.73 -13.21
C ARG A 96 3.42 -17.49 -13.02
N ARG A 97 4.45 -17.35 -13.82
CA ARG A 97 5.30 -16.14 -13.81
C ARG A 97 5.52 -15.65 -15.23
N GLU A 98 5.30 -14.36 -15.45
CA GLU A 98 5.42 -13.72 -16.75
C GLU A 98 6.35 -12.51 -16.63
N PHE A 99 7.33 -12.43 -17.54
CA PHE A 99 8.19 -11.27 -17.64
C PHE A 99 7.48 -10.16 -18.41
N GLU A 100 7.16 -9.04 -17.75
CA GLU A 100 6.43 -7.91 -18.33
C GLU A 100 7.34 -6.97 -19.13
N GLY A 101 8.58 -6.79 -18.68
CA GLY A 101 9.54 -5.90 -19.32
C GLY A 101 10.52 -5.24 -18.37
N ILE A 102 11.32 -4.34 -18.93
CA ILE A 102 12.29 -3.53 -18.19
C ILE A 102 11.95 -2.05 -18.34
N GLU A 103 11.80 -1.36 -17.24
CA GLU A 103 11.92 0.08 -17.14
C GLU A 103 13.37 0.43 -16.88
N MET A 104 13.94 1.37 -17.64
CA MET A 104 15.35 1.74 -17.50
C MET A 104 15.48 3.27 -17.44
N ILE A 105 16.09 3.75 -16.34
CA ILE A 105 16.37 5.18 -16.14
C ILE A 105 17.88 5.39 -16.22
N SER A 106 18.35 6.17 -17.19
CA SER A 106 19.75 6.52 -17.36
C SER A 106 20.01 7.97 -16.96
N THR A 107 21.01 8.15 -16.07
CA THR A 107 21.26 9.47 -15.47
C THR A 107 22.70 9.93 -15.66
N ALA A 108 22.89 11.25 -15.65
CA ALA A 108 24.17 11.88 -15.40
C ALA A 108 24.14 12.58 -14.04
N SER A 109 25.34 12.73 -13.44
CA SER A 109 25.49 13.53 -12.24
C SER A 109 25.33 15.02 -12.58
N PRO A 110 24.75 15.83 -11.67
CA PRO A 110 24.56 17.26 -11.90
C PRO A 110 25.88 18.05 -11.75
N GLU A 111 26.83 17.70 -12.57
CA GLU A 111 28.14 18.36 -12.68
C GLU A 111 28.46 18.66 -14.14
N GLY A 112 28.75 19.91 -14.45
CA GLY A 112 29.00 20.36 -15.81
C GLY A 112 27.76 20.88 -16.52
N LYS A 113 27.90 21.17 -17.83
CA LYS A 113 26.82 21.77 -18.61
C LYS A 113 25.70 20.80 -18.88
N TYR A 114 24.46 21.28 -18.81
CA TYR A 114 23.26 20.48 -19.05
C TYR A 114 23.28 19.70 -20.37
N GLU A 115 23.72 20.33 -21.48
CA GLU A 115 23.76 19.69 -22.79
C GLU A 115 24.78 18.52 -22.84
N LEU A 116 25.84 18.59 -22.04
CA LEU A 116 26.79 17.50 -21.90
C LEU A 116 26.19 16.34 -21.11
N ASN A 117 25.51 16.66 -20.02
CA ASN A 117 24.83 15.68 -19.16
C ASN A 117 23.69 14.97 -19.91
N GLU A 118 22.92 15.71 -20.71
CA GLU A 118 21.89 15.14 -21.58
C GLU A 118 22.50 14.14 -22.59
N LYS A 119 23.59 14.51 -23.28
CA LYS A 119 24.30 13.60 -24.19
C LYS A 119 24.85 12.38 -23.48
N LEU A 120 25.37 12.53 -22.27
CA LEU A 120 25.87 11.41 -21.49
C LEU A 120 24.73 10.48 -21.04
N ALA A 121 23.61 11.00 -20.57
CA ALA A 121 22.44 10.21 -20.18
C ALA A 121 21.90 9.41 -21.39
N ASN A 122 21.75 10.05 -22.56
CA ASN A 122 21.34 9.39 -23.79
C ASN A 122 22.33 8.30 -24.24
N SER A 123 23.64 8.59 -24.18
CA SER A 123 24.66 7.59 -24.56
C SER A 123 24.74 6.41 -23.60
N ARG A 124 24.50 6.62 -22.30
CA ARG A 124 24.39 5.57 -21.29
C ARG A 124 23.17 4.71 -21.49
N GLU A 125 22.03 5.35 -21.79
CA GLU A 125 20.79 4.67 -22.18
C GLU A 125 21.06 3.73 -23.37
N GLY A 126 21.64 4.21 -24.47
CA GLY A 126 21.94 3.40 -25.64
C GLY A 126 22.89 2.23 -25.35
N SER A 127 23.88 2.44 -24.49
CA SER A 127 24.83 1.39 -24.09
C SER A 127 24.15 0.31 -23.24
N SER A 128 23.30 0.69 -22.29
CA SER A 128 22.55 -0.23 -21.44
C SER A 128 21.48 -0.96 -22.23
N THR A 129 20.73 -0.27 -23.10
CA THR A 129 19.72 -0.89 -23.98
C THR A 129 20.35 -1.97 -24.86
N LYS A 130 21.50 -1.67 -25.47
CA LYS A 130 22.22 -2.67 -26.28
C LYS A 130 22.63 -3.89 -25.47
N TYR A 131 23.10 -3.71 -24.24
CA TYR A 131 23.43 -4.81 -23.34
C TYR A 131 22.21 -5.66 -23.02
N LEU A 132 21.09 -5.05 -22.61
CA LEU A 132 19.85 -5.72 -22.28
C LEU A 132 19.27 -6.50 -23.48
N GLN A 133 19.27 -5.90 -24.66
CA GLN A 133 18.85 -6.58 -25.90
C GLN A 133 19.71 -7.82 -26.20
N GLN A 134 21.03 -7.74 -25.97
CA GLN A 134 21.92 -8.90 -26.13
C GLN A 134 21.60 -9.98 -25.08
N MET A 135 21.30 -9.57 -23.85
CA MET A 135 20.88 -10.49 -22.78
C MET A 135 19.57 -11.21 -23.16
N PHE A 136 18.55 -10.50 -23.62
CA PHE A 136 17.29 -11.07 -24.11
C PHE A 136 17.53 -12.08 -25.24
N LYS A 137 18.33 -11.69 -26.23
CA LYS A 137 18.67 -12.57 -27.35
C LYS A 137 19.36 -13.86 -26.91
N LYS A 138 20.31 -13.77 -25.98
CA LYS A 138 21.00 -14.94 -25.41
C LYS A 138 20.07 -15.85 -24.63
N ALA A 139 19.17 -15.25 -23.85
CA ALA A 139 18.18 -15.96 -23.06
C ALA A 139 17.02 -16.49 -23.91
N LYS A 140 16.88 -16.04 -25.18
CA LYS A 140 15.74 -16.32 -26.06
C LYS A 140 14.42 -15.91 -25.41
N ILE A 141 14.37 -14.69 -24.89
CA ILE A 141 13.22 -14.11 -24.23
C ILE A 141 12.80 -12.88 -25.04
N ASP A 142 11.51 -12.78 -25.28
CA ASP A 142 10.89 -11.56 -25.81
C ASP A 142 10.59 -10.64 -24.63
N GLY A 143 11.06 -9.41 -24.71
CA GLY A 143 10.85 -8.41 -23.65
C GLY A 143 10.94 -7.00 -24.18
N SER A 144 10.15 -6.12 -23.60
CA SER A 144 10.19 -4.70 -23.86
C SER A 144 11.21 -4.00 -22.96
N ILE A 145 11.83 -2.94 -23.47
CA ILE A 145 12.66 -2.02 -22.70
C ILE A 145 12.03 -0.65 -22.87
N THR A 146 11.63 -0.02 -21.78
CA THR A 146 11.10 1.35 -21.76
C THR A 146 12.18 2.25 -21.16
N PRO A 147 12.95 2.97 -21.99
CA PRO A 147 14.02 3.83 -21.53
C PRO A 147 13.53 5.22 -21.15
N GLU A 148 14.15 5.78 -20.12
CA GLU A 148 14.02 7.16 -19.69
C GLU A 148 15.41 7.75 -19.46
N GLN A 149 15.60 9.03 -19.78
CA GLN A 149 16.85 9.74 -19.54
C GLN A 149 16.60 10.95 -18.62
N VAL A 150 17.51 11.10 -17.66
CA VAL A 150 17.53 12.23 -16.75
C VAL A 150 18.91 12.90 -16.84
N ALA A 151 18.99 14.04 -17.51
CA ALA A 151 20.25 14.75 -17.75
C ALA A 151 20.93 15.14 -16.44
N GLU A 152 20.17 15.56 -15.43
CA GLU A 152 20.67 15.95 -14.12
C GLU A 152 19.75 15.43 -13.01
N ASN A 153 20.20 14.42 -12.29
CA ASN A 153 19.42 13.81 -11.21
C ASN A 153 19.58 14.58 -9.89
N TRP A 154 18.97 15.78 -9.83
CA TRP A 154 18.99 16.62 -8.64
C TRP A 154 18.22 16.04 -7.46
N GLU A 155 17.19 15.26 -7.73
CA GLU A 155 16.42 14.57 -6.68
C GLU A 155 17.25 13.49 -6.01
N GLY A 156 17.86 12.60 -6.81
CA GLY A 156 18.79 11.61 -6.30
C GLY A 156 20.01 12.22 -5.62
N PHE A 157 20.51 13.38 -6.10
CA PHE A 157 21.55 14.12 -5.43
C PHE A 157 21.12 14.57 -4.02
N LYS A 158 19.94 15.16 -3.92
CA LYS A 158 19.37 15.58 -2.64
C LYS A 158 19.24 14.42 -1.67
N GLU A 159 18.66 13.31 -2.10
CA GLU A 159 18.51 12.11 -1.27
C GLU A 159 19.83 11.55 -0.76
N LEU A 160 20.86 11.50 -1.60
CA LEU A 160 22.19 11.03 -1.21
C LEU A 160 22.83 11.97 -0.20
N VAL A 161 22.73 13.28 -0.40
CA VAL A 161 23.21 14.28 0.57
C VAL A 161 22.45 14.15 1.89
N GLU A 162 21.13 14.00 1.87
CA GLU A 162 20.32 13.80 3.08
C GLU A 162 20.72 12.56 3.89
N LYS A 163 21.10 11.48 3.20
CA LYS A 163 21.54 10.22 3.82
C LYS A 163 23.02 10.24 4.25
N SER A 164 23.81 11.19 3.75
CA SER A 164 25.25 11.28 4.03
C SER A 164 25.55 11.79 5.42
N ASN A 165 26.78 11.58 5.86
CA ASN A 165 27.33 12.16 7.11
C ASN A 165 28.21 13.39 6.84
N MET A 166 28.06 14.05 5.69
CA MET A 166 28.83 15.23 5.30
C MET A 166 28.66 16.38 6.30
N GLN A 167 29.76 17.04 6.61
CA GLN A 167 29.76 18.17 7.55
C GLN A 167 28.91 19.35 7.02
N ASP A 168 29.01 19.65 5.72
CA ASP A 168 28.34 20.78 5.07
C ASP A 168 26.94 20.44 4.51
N LYS A 169 26.39 19.27 4.88
CA LYS A 169 25.08 18.77 4.43
C LYS A 169 23.96 19.80 4.51
N ALA A 170 23.83 20.47 5.67
CA ALA A 170 22.76 21.45 5.87
C ALA A 170 22.89 22.65 4.91
N LEU A 171 24.13 23.07 4.61
CA LEU A 171 24.40 24.17 3.70
C LEU A 171 24.05 23.79 2.25
N ILE A 172 24.43 22.58 1.81
CA ILE A 172 24.10 22.06 0.48
C ILE A 172 22.58 21.97 0.30
N LEU A 173 21.87 21.41 1.28
CA LEU A 173 20.41 21.29 1.24
C LEU A 173 19.73 22.68 1.21
N ALA A 174 20.28 23.69 1.92
CA ALA A 174 19.80 25.07 1.87
C ALA A 174 19.97 25.68 0.47
N VAL A 175 21.08 25.42 -0.21
CA VAL A 175 21.28 25.85 -1.62
C VAL A 175 20.22 25.21 -2.51
N LEU A 176 19.98 23.90 -2.40
CA LEU A 176 18.97 23.20 -3.19
C LEU A 176 17.56 23.75 -2.97
N ALA A 177 17.23 24.09 -1.73
CA ALA A 177 15.91 24.63 -1.38
C ALA A 177 15.69 26.06 -1.90
N ARG A 178 16.75 26.86 -1.93
CA ARG A 178 16.69 28.29 -2.29
C ARG A 178 16.78 28.55 -3.78
N ILE A 179 17.59 27.75 -4.50
CA ILE A 179 17.92 27.99 -5.89
C ILE A 179 17.23 26.91 -6.76
N SER A 180 16.34 27.32 -7.63
CA SER A 180 15.66 26.42 -8.57
C SER A 180 16.42 26.20 -9.87
N ASP A 181 17.23 27.18 -10.28
CA ASP A 181 18.02 27.11 -11.51
C ASP A 181 19.20 26.13 -11.36
N PRO A 182 19.30 25.11 -12.22
CA PRO A 182 20.34 24.07 -12.12
C PRO A 182 21.76 24.62 -12.25
N GLU A 183 22.02 25.55 -13.17
CA GLU A 183 23.37 26.10 -13.37
C GLU A 183 23.82 26.94 -12.18
N GLN A 184 22.90 27.72 -11.60
CA GLN A 184 23.19 28.47 -10.39
C GLN A 184 23.41 27.53 -9.19
N ARG A 185 22.63 26.46 -9.06
CA ARG A 185 22.84 25.42 -8.02
C ARG A 185 24.26 24.83 -8.11
N GLU A 186 24.64 24.38 -9.29
CA GLU A 186 25.95 23.80 -9.54
C GLU A 186 27.07 24.79 -9.15
N LYS A 187 26.97 26.04 -9.62
CA LYS A 187 27.94 27.08 -9.33
C LYS A 187 28.08 27.35 -7.83
N GLU A 188 26.96 27.49 -7.11
CA GLU A 188 26.98 27.74 -5.66
C GLU A 188 27.54 26.55 -4.89
N ILE A 189 27.16 25.32 -5.24
CA ILE A 189 27.70 24.11 -4.60
C ILE A 189 29.20 23.97 -4.89
N ARG A 190 29.65 24.28 -6.10
CA ARG A 190 31.07 24.28 -6.47
C ARG A 190 31.89 25.29 -5.69
N ASN A 191 31.30 26.43 -5.36
CA ASN A 191 31.95 27.47 -4.55
C ASN A 191 32.17 27.05 -3.10
N LEU A 192 31.46 26.01 -2.63
CA LEU A 192 31.70 25.36 -1.33
C LEU A 192 32.87 24.39 -1.45
N SER A 193 34.09 24.90 -1.56
CA SER A 193 35.26 24.11 -1.98
C SER A 193 35.60 22.88 -1.15
N SER A 194 35.36 22.88 0.16
CA SER A 194 35.54 21.69 1.01
C SER A 194 34.46 20.63 0.76
N ALA A 195 33.20 21.08 0.72
CA ALA A 195 32.07 20.23 0.46
C ALA A 195 32.09 19.62 -0.96
N TYR A 196 32.54 20.38 -1.96
CA TYR A 196 32.57 19.91 -3.35
C TYR A 196 33.50 18.72 -3.54
N LYS A 197 34.64 18.69 -2.85
CA LYS A 197 35.57 17.53 -2.95
C LYS A 197 34.90 16.26 -2.44
N GLU A 198 34.25 16.32 -1.28
CA GLU A 198 33.52 15.18 -0.71
C GLU A 198 32.35 14.75 -1.60
N LEU A 199 31.63 15.72 -2.19
CA LEU A 199 30.57 15.43 -3.16
C LEU A 199 31.11 14.73 -4.40
N ALA A 200 32.24 15.17 -4.95
CA ALA A 200 32.84 14.59 -6.14
C ALA A 200 33.36 13.17 -5.92
N ASP A 201 33.84 12.87 -4.72
CA ASP A 201 34.39 11.57 -4.36
C ASP A 201 33.29 10.57 -3.96
N ASP A 202 32.26 10.99 -3.21
CA ASP A 202 31.32 10.08 -2.55
C ASP A 202 29.88 10.14 -3.12
N ILE A 203 29.39 11.30 -3.55
CA ILE A 203 27.99 11.48 -3.95
C ILE A 203 27.81 11.42 -5.48
N LEU A 204 28.53 12.26 -6.21
CA LEU A 204 28.37 12.37 -7.66
C LEU A 204 28.62 11.06 -8.42
N PRO A 205 29.57 10.18 -8.03
CA PRO A 205 29.73 8.88 -8.68
C PRO A 205 28.50 7.99 -8.62
N GLN A 206 27.72 8.06 -7.55
CA GLN A 206 26.53 7.27 -7.35
C GLN A 206 25.35 7.70 -8.25
N LEU A 207 25.43 8.88 -8.86
CA LEU A 207 24.43 9.44 -9.79
C LEU A 207 24.71 9.15 -11.27
N ARG A 208 25.82 8.49 -11.59
CA ARG A 208 26.23 8.16 -12.96
C ARG A 208 25.82 6.73 -13.28
N TYR A 209 24.54 6.48 -13.47
CA TYR A 209 24.04 5.11 -13.62
C TYR A 209 22.97 4.96 -14.71
N SER A 210 22.77 3.71 -15.13
CA SER A 210 21.51 3.24 -15.67
C SER A 210 20.88 2.28 -14.66
N GLN A 211 19.70 2.62 -14.13
CA GLN A 211 18.93 1.73 -13.28
C GLN A 211 18.02 0.88 -14.16
N VAL A 212 18.13 -0.41 -13.99
CA VAL A 212 17.34 -1.43 -14.65
C VAL A 212 16.34 -1.94 -13.65
N THR A 213 15.04 -1.84 -13.96
CA THR A 213 13.94 -2.37 -13.14
C THR A 213 13.18 -3.39 -13.96
N ALA A 214 13.42 -4.68 -13.71
CA ALA A 214 12.67 -5.76 -14.34
C ALA A 214 11.40 -6.04 -13.55
N THR A 215 10.26 -6.08 -14.23
CA THR A 215 8.96 -6.42 -13.63
C THR A 215 8.57 -7.82 -14.03
N VAL A 216 8.25 -8.65 -13.03
CA VAL A 216 7.73 -9.99 -13.20
C VAL A 216 6.33 -10.04 -12.58
N LYS A 217 5.37 -10.46 -13.38
CA LYS A 217 4.00 -10.71 -12.97
C LYS A 217 3.90 -12.13 -12.41
N ASN A 218 3.35 -12.26 -11.22
CA ASN A 218 2.95 -13.53 -10.65
C ASN A 218 1.45 -13.72 -10.93
N ILE A 219 1.11 -14.76 -11.68
CA ILE A 219 -0.26 -15.09 -12.09
C ILE A 219 -0.90 -15.91 -10.97
N GLY A 220 -1.87 -15.33 -10.28
CA GLY A 220 -2.60 -15.98 -9.21
C GLY A 220 -3.61 -17.01 -9.74
N HIS A 221 -4.21 -17.75 -8.80
CA HIS A 221 -5.25 -18.71 -9.13
C HIS A 221 -6.54 -18.00 -9.61
N THR A 222 -7.25 -18.63 -10.53
CA THR A 222 -8.61 -18.24 -10.90
C THR A 222 -9.60 -18.66 -9.80
N ASP A 223 -10.80 -18.08 -9.81
CA ASP A 223 -11.86 -18.43 -8.85
C ASP A 223 -12.16 -19.93 -8.84
N ASP A 224 -12.24 -20.55 -10.02
CA ASP A 224 -12.49 -21.99 -10.15
C ASP A 224 -11.32 -22.82 -9.61
N GLU A 225 -10.07 -22.40 -9.83
CA GLU A 225 -8.89 -23.06 -9.27
C GLU A 225 -8.85 -22.94 -7.75
N ILE A 226 -9.15 -21.76 -7.21
CA ILE A 226 -9.22 -21.54 -5.75
C ILE A 226 -10.26 -22.48 -5.14
N LEU A 227 -11.48 -22.52 -5.69
CA LEU A 227 -12.54 -23.38 -5.21
C LEU A 227 -12.21 -24.88 -5.34
N ALA A 228 -11.50 -25.28 -6.39
CA ALA A 228 -11.02 -26.65 -6.56
C ALA A 228 -9.95 -27.00 -5.53
N LEU A 229 -8.99 -26.09 -5.27
CA LEU A 229 -7.92 -26.27 -4.29
C LEU A 229 -8.42 -26.28 -2.85
N VAL A 230 -9.47 -25.53 -2.52
CA VAL A 230 -10.14 -25.63 -1.19
C VAL A 230 -10.48 -27.08 -0.86
N ASN A 231 -10.98 -27.84 -1.84
CA ASN A 231 -11.41 -29.22 -1.63
C ASN A 231 -10.27 -30.25 -1.71
N ASN A 232 -9.29 -30.00 -2.58
CA ASN A 232 -8.27 -31.00 -2.94
C ASN A 232 -6.93 -30.76 -2.23
N ASP A 233 -6.51 -29.50 -2.09
CA ASP A 233 -5.23 -29.11 -1.49
C ASP A 233 -5.28 -27.70 -0.89
N SER A 234 -6.08 -27.54 0.14
CA SER A 234 -6.26 -26.24 0.80
C SER A 234 -5.00 -25.68 1.46
N LYS A 235 -3.95 -26.48 1.62
CA LYS A 235 -2.67 -26.02 2.18
C LYS A 235 -1.82 -25.24 1.18
N SER A 236 -2.05 -25.43 -0.11
CA SER A 236 -1.38 -24.64 -1.16
C SER A 236 -1.94 -23.23 -1.29
N LEU A 237 -3.15 -22.98 -0.75
CA LEU A 237 -3.79 -21.66 -0.76
C LEU A 237 -3.26 -20.77 0.37
N THR A 238 -3.06 -19.51 0.03
CA THR A 238 -2.78 -18.45 1.01
C THR A 238 -4.01 -18.15 1.88
N LEU A 239 -3.82 -17.48 3.00
CA LEU A 239 -4.93 -17.02 3.83
C LEU A 239 -5.90 -16.11 3.06
N GLU A 240 -5.35 -15.19 2.26
CA GLU A 240 -6.16 -14.25 1.47
C GLU A 240 -7.02 -14.98 0.44
N GLU A 241 -6.49 -16.00 -0.22
CA GLU A 241 -7.24 -16.84 -1.14
C GLU A 241 -8.34 -17.63 -0.43
N LEU A 242 -8.10 -18.16 0.77
CA LEU A 242 -9.12 -18.85 1.56
C LEU A 242 -10.22 -17.92 2.06
N LEU A 243 -9.88 -16.71 2.51
CA LEU A 243 -10.87 -15.72 2.90
C LEU A 243 -11.70 -15.27 1.69
N TYR A 244 -11.04 -15.04 0.55
CA TYR A 244 -11.69 -14.70 -0.70
C TYR A 244 -12.60 -15.83 -1.21
N ALA A 245 -12.15 -17.09 -1.14
CA ALA A 245 -12.95 -18.26 -1.50
C ALA A 245 -14.31 -18.31 -0.79
N ALA A 246 -14.34 -17.90 0.49
CA ALA A 246 -15.58 -17.84 1.23
C ALA A 246 -16.56 -16.78 0.68
N THR A 247 -16.07 -15.76 -0.05
CA THR A 247 -16.94 -14.76 -0.71
C THR A 247 -17.51 -15.26 -2.03
N LEU A 248 -16.85 -16.22 -2.70
CA LEU A 248 -17.26 -16.76 -3.99
C LEU A 248 -18.47 -17.70 -3.90
N VAL A 249 -18.77 -18.22 -2.72
CA VAL A 249 -19.89 -19.16 -2.53
C VAL A 249 -21.07 -18.46 -1.85
N ASN A 250 -22.29 -18.86 -2.19
CA ASN A 250 -23.53 -18.28 -1.61
C ASN A 250 -24.06 -19.11 -0.43
N ASP A 251 -23.75 -20.39 -0.38
CA ASP A 251 -24.22 -21.31 0.66
C ASP A 251 -23.46 -21.09 1.98
N ASN A 252 -24.18 -20.75 3.06
CA ASN A 252 -23.57 -20.46 4.35
C ASN A 252 -22.79 -21.62 4.96
N LYS A 253 -23.22 -22.88 4.70
CA LYS A 253 -22.49 -24.05 5.20
C LYS A 253 -21.15 -24.18 4.51
N LYS A 254 -21.12 -24.01 3.18
CA LYS A 254 -19.87 -24.01 2.42
C LYS A 254 -18.95 -22.85 2.82
N LYS A 255 -19.52 -21.66 3.07
CA LYS A 255 -18.74 -20.53 3.62
C LYS A 255 -18.09 -20.90 4.94
N GLU A 256 -18.87 -21.48 5.86
CA GLU A 256 -18.36 -21.89 7.17
C GLU A 256 -17.27 -22.97 7.04
N GLU A 257 -17.43 -23.94 6.13
CA GLU A 257 -16.42 -24.97 5.86
C GLU A 257 -15.10 -24.35 5.39
N ILE A 258 -15.15 -23.41 4.43
CA ILE A 258 -13.97 -22.71 3.91
C ILE A 258 -13.30 -21.89 5.01
N LEU A 259 -14.08 -21.13 5.78
CA LEU A 259 -13.55 -20.33 6.88
C LEU A 259 -12.94 -21.20 8.00
N ASN A 260 -13.48 -22.38 8.26
CA ASN A 260 -12.89 -23.35 9.18
C ASN A 260 -11.55 -23.88 8.66
N ILE A 261 -11.41 -24.12 7.36
CA ILE A 261 -10.14 -24.47 6.72
C ILE A 261 -9.14 -23.33 6.90
N ALA A 262 -9.54 -22.08 6.63
CA ALA A 262 -8.70 -20.91 6.84
C ALA A 262 -8.23 -20.78 8.30
N ALA A 263 -9.15 -20.90 9.26
CA ALA A 263 -8.83 -20.82 10.69
C ALA A 263 -7.92 -21.96 11.17
N LYS A 264 -7.97 -23.12 10.53
CA LYS A 264 -7.10 -24.27 10.82
C LYS A 264 -5.71 -24.12 10.23
N ASN A 265 -5.62 -23.66 8.97
CA ASN A 265 -4.35 -23.51 8.27
C ASN A 265 -3.58 -22.28 8.77
N TYR A 266 -4.29 -21.24 9.20
CA TYR A 266 -3.75 -19.96 9.67
C TYR A 266 -4.30 -19.59 11.06
N PRO A 267 -3.94 -20.31 12.13
CA PRO A 267 -4.54 -20.17 13.47
C PRO A 267 -4.25 -18.84 14.17
N ASP A 268 -3.21 -18.14 13.73
CA ASP A 268 -2.80 -16.85 14.28
C ASP A 268 -3.61 -15.67 13.71
N ASP A 269 -4.19 -15.82 12.50
CA ASP A 269 -5.10 -14.83 11.94
C ASP A 269 -6.52 -15.07 12.45
N LEU A 270 -7.12 -14.04 12.98
CA LEU A 270 -8.42 -14.13 13.64
C LEU A 270 -9.60 -13.81 12.72
N ARG A 271 -9.36 -13.32 11.49
CA ARG A 271 -10.41 -12.89 10.55
C ARG A 271 -11.36 -14.04 10.20
N ALA A 272 -10.82 -15.22 9.91
CA ALA A 272 -11.65 -16.37 9.57
C ALA A 272 -12.64 -16.72 10.70
N LYS A 273 -12.20 -16.70 11.96
CA LYS A 273 -13.07 -16.95 13.13
C LYS A 273 -14.09 -15.84 13.33
N ASN A 274 -13.70 -14.58 13.11
CA ASN A 274 -14.64 -13.47 13.14
C ASN A 274 -15.75 -13.66 12.10
N ASN A 275 -15.39 -14.09 10.89
CA ASN A 275 -16.32 -14.29 9.79
C ASN A 275 -17.25 -15.50 10.03
N ILE A 276 -16.77 -16.53 10.72
CA ILE A 276 -17.64 -17.63 11.21
C ILE A 276 -18.65 -17.09 12.20
N ALA A 277 -18.23 -16.24 13.13
CA ALA A 277 -19.15 -15.62 14.10
C ALA A 277 -20.18 -14.70 13.41
N ASP A 278 -19.79 -13.97 12.37
CA ASP A 278 -20.71 -13.20 11.54
C ASP A 278 -21.77 -14.09 10.88
N LEU A 279 -21.39 -15.24 10.35
CA LEU A 279 -22.34 -16.22 9.78
C LEU A 279 -23.33 -16.72 10.86
N LYS A 280 -22.83 -17.07 12.06
CA LYS A 280 -23.68 -17.49 13.18
C LYS A 280 -24.68 -16.41 13.58
N TYR A 281 -24.22 -15.17 13.66
CA TYR A 281 -25.08 -14.02 13.96
C TYR A 281 -26.19 -13.85 12.93
N LYS A 282 -25.87 -13.92 11.63
CA LYS A 282 -26.83 -13.84 10.51
C LYS A 282 -27.83 -15.01 10.50
N GLU A 283 -27.45 -16.15 11.04
CA GLU A 283 -28.34 -17.31 11.24
C GLU A 283 -29.20 -17.17 12.52
N GLY A 284 -29.10 -16.08 13.26
CA GLY A 284 -29.84 -15.87 14.52
C GLY A 284 -29.21 -16.56 15.73
N LYS A 285 -28.04 -17.17 15.58
CA LYS A 285 -27.28 -17.85 16.67
C LYS A 285 -26.39 -16.84 17.41
N ILE A 286 -27.02 -15.81 18.01
CA ILE A 286 -26.32 -14.65 18.56
C ILE A 286 -25.39 -15.04 19.71
N ASP A 287 -25.81 -15.96 20.57
CA ASP A 287 -25.00 -16.43 21.72
C ASP A 287 -23.71 -17.14 21.26
N GLU A 288 -23.80 -17.95 20.20
CA GLU A 288 -22.62 -18.63 19.64
C GLU A 288 -21.64 -17.60 19.03
N ALA A 289 -22.16 -16.64 18.27
CA ALA A 289 -21.37 -15.57 17.69
C ALA A 289 -20.67 -14.74 18.77
N THR A 290 -21.41 -14.32 19.78
CA THR A 290 -20.90 -13.54 20.93
C THR A 290 -19.80 -14.29 21.69
N LYS A 291 -19.95 -15.60 21.86
CA LYS A 291 -18.92 -16.43 22.49
C LYS A 291 -17.62 -16.41 21.69
N ILE A 292 -17.72 -16.59 20.37
CA ILE A 292 -16.53 -16.54 19.48
C ILE A 292 -15.87 -15.17 19.58
N TRP A 293 -16.60 -14.06 19.43
CA TRP A 293 -16.02 -12.72 19.52
C TRP A 293 -15.37 -12.44 20.87
N ASN A 294 -15.94 -12.91 21.99
CA ASN A 294 -15.29 -12.81 23.30
C ASN A 294 -13.95 -13.59 23.35
N GLU A 295 -13.86 -14.74 22.69
CA GLU A 295 -12.61 -15.49 22.58
C GLU A 295 -11.57 -14.75 21.73
N LEU A 296 -12.01 -14.07 20.65
CA LEU A 296 -11.14 -13.27 19.80
C LEU A 296 -10.56 -12.07 20.55
N VAL A 297 -11.40 -11.31 21.25
CA VAL A 297 -10.97 -10.15 22.06
C VAL A 297 -10.02 -10.56 23.19
N ARG A 298 -10.20 -11.75 23.79
CA ARG A 298 -9.22 -12.29 24.76
C ARG A 298 -7.85 -12.54 24.14
N LYS A 299 -7.81 -12.98 22.86
CA LYS A 299 -6.55 -13.21 22.13
C LYS A 299 -5.94 -11.93 21.63
N ASN A 300 -6.75 -11.03 21.07
CA ASN A 300 -6.36 -9.72 20.58
C ASN A 300 -7.35 -8.65 21.08
N PRO A 301 -7.07 -7.99 22.21
CA PRO A 301 -7.94 -6.96 22.76
C PRO A 301 -8.18 -5.77 21.84
N ASN A 302 -7.29 -5.54 20.89
CA ASN A 302 -7.36 -4.42 19.96
C ASN A 302 -7.94 -4.82 18.59
N MET A 303 -8.57 -5.99 18.45
CA MET A 303 -9.21 -6.39 17.19
C MET A 303 -10.48 -5.56 16.94
N PRO A 304 -10.50 -4.65 15.94
CA PRO A 304 -11.61 -3.71 15.76
C PRO A 304 -12.92 -4.42 15.45
N GLU A 305 -12.90 -5.42 14.57
CA GLU A 305 -14.09 -6.15 14.14
C GLU A 305 -14.76 -6.86 15.32
N ALA A 306 -13.98 -7.57 16.13
CA ALA A 306 -14.52 -8.32 17.25
C ALA A 306 -15.07 -7.40 18.34
N ASN A 307 -14.41 -6.27 18.62
CA ASN A 307 -14.91 -5.27 19.57
C ASN A 307 -16.21 -4.63 19.05
N MET A 308 -16.24 -4.19 17.79
CA MET A 308 -17.45 -3.64 17.19
C MET A 308 -18.63 -4.63 17.26
N ASN A 309 -18.37 -5.91 16.96
CA ASN A 309 -19.38 -6.96 16.96
C ASN A 309 -19.88 -7.29 18.36
N LEU A 310 -19.03 -7.23 19.39
CA LEU A 310 -19.44 -7.33 20.79
C LEU A 310 -20.27 -6.11 21.22
N GLY A 311 -19.91 -4.92 20.75
CA GLY A 311 -20.73 -3.72 20.94
C GLY A 311 -22.12 -3.88 20.33
N LEU A 312 -22.20 -4.37 19.09
CA LEU A 312 -23.48 -4.68 18.42
C LEU A 312 -24.31 -5.71 19.18
N SER A 313 -23.69 -6.80 19.64
CA SER A 313 -24.37 -7.81 20.46
C SER A 313 -24.91 -7.22 21.77
N ALA A 314 -24.13 -6.38 22.45
CA ALA A 314 -24.56 -5.70 23.65
C ALA A 314 -25.74 -4.71 23.43
N ILE A 315 -25.79 -4.04 22.25
CA ILE A 315 -26.93 -3.20 21.86
C ILE A 315 -28.19 -4.07 21.67
N ASN A 316 -28.08 -5.19 21.01
CA ASN A 316 -29.20 -6.14 20.84
C ASN A 316 -29.75 -6.65 22.17
N ASP A 317 -28.88 -6.85 23.15
CA ASP A 317 -29.24 -7.25 24.53
C ASP A 317 -29.80 -6.06 25.37
N GLY A 318 -29.88 -4.85 24.81
CA GLY A 318 -30.29 -3.63 25.50
C GLY A 318 -29.25 -3.10 26.50
N ASN A 319 -28.01 -3.63 26.49
CA ASN A 319 -26.95 -3.25 27.42
C ASN A 319 -26.05 -2.16 26.84
N LEU A 320 -26.54 -0.92 26.80
CA LEU A 320 -25.84 0.23 26.22
C LEU A 320 -24.54 0.58 26.97
N VAL A 321 -24.49 0.32 28.29
CA VAL A 321 -23.28 0.57 29.09
C VAL A 321 -22.13 -0.37 28.63
N LYS A 322 -22.47 -1.64 28.43
CA LYS A 322 -21.49 -2.63 27.94
C LYS A 322 -21.11 -2.34 26.48
N ALA A 323 -22.07 -1.91 25.65
CA ALA A 323 -21.78 -1.54 24.27
C ALA A 323 -20.75 -0.41 24.18
N ALA A 324 -20.90 0.64 25.00
CA ALA A 324 -19.97 1.76 25.07
C ALA A 324 -18.54 1.40 25.55
N GLN A 325 -18.33 0.22 26.12
CA GLN A 325 -17.00 -0.25 26.50
C GLN A 325 -16.22 -0.86 25.35
N TYR A 326 -16.89 -1.23 24.26
CA TYR A 326 -16.30 -1.86 23.09
C TYR A 326 -16.04 -0.87 21.94
N ILE A 327 -16.58 0.33 22.00
CA ILE A 327 -16.44 1.41 21.01
C ILE A 327 -15.49 2.49 21.55
#